data_f896ad081559675fcf9eaa0ffaa6276a
#
_entry.id   f896ad081559675fcf9eaa0ffaa6276a
#
_cell.length_a   1.000
_cell.length_b   1.000
_cell.length_c   1.000
_cell.angle_alpha   90.00
_cell.angle_beta   90.00
_cell.angle_gamma   90.00
#
_symmetry.space_group_name_H-M   'P 1'
#
loop_
_entity.id
_entity.type
_entity.pdbx_description
1 polymer ?
#
loop_
_entity_poly.entity_id
_entity_poly.type
_entity_poly.pdbx_seq_one_letter_code
_entity_poly.pdbx_strand_id
1 'polypeptide(L)'
;VYAVFDNHKFGDYNAYIYKSKNKGFTWQKISNNLPENTLLWRIAQDHINSNLLFLGTEFGVYFTNDGGKEWTKLNAGMPNISVRDIAIQKRENDLVLGTFGRGIYILDDYSALRTFNKIDKNSKLFSPRDSYWYKQKRILGGSKKASQGDNYFVADNPPFGVEFTYYLKDKILSKKKSREKEEKKFEKENKIIEIPDWKILESEKKEINPAIWIFIYSNNNIIRKVKADNKKGFNRINWDLSSESKSIISSKNFNKDESGYMVNPGEYSAQLLSLIHI
;
A
#
# COMPACT_ATOMS: atom_id res chain seq x y z
N VAL A 1 -19.58 -18.05 10.56
CA VAL A 1 -18.86 -19.13 9.85
C VAL A 1 -18.82 -18.78 8.37
N TYR A 2 -17.71 -19.09 7.70
CA TYR A 2 -17.54 -18.97 6.25
C TYR A 2 -17.22 -20.34 5.67
N ALA A 3 -17.68 -20.60 4.46
CA ALA A 3 -17.41 -21.81 3.71
C ALA A 3 -17.05 -21.45 2.26
N VAL A 4 -15.99 -22.07 1.76
CA VAL A 4 -15.52 -21.94 0.38
C VAL A 4 -15.49 -23.32 -0.23
N PHE A 5 -15.98 -23.44 -1.46
CA PHE A 5 -16.04 -24.70 -2.20
C PHE A 5 -15.50 -24.50 -3.60
N ASP A 6 -14.98 -25.56 -4.18
CA ASP A 6 -14.67 -25.67 -5.59
C ASP A 6 -15.36 -26.90 -6.20
N ASN A 7 -15.65 -26.84 -7.49
CA ASN A 7 -16.26 -27.92 -8.23
C ASN A 7 -15.60 -28.14 -9.61
N HIS A 8 -14.35 -27.69 -9.74
CA HIS A 8 -13.62 -27.68 -11.00
C HIS A 8 -13.42 -29.08 -11.63
N LYS A 9 -13.39 -30.12 -10.79
CA LYS A 9 -13.28 -31.52 -11.26
C LYS A 9 -14.45 -31.96 -12.11
N PHE A 10 -15.59 -31.27 -12.00
CA PHE A 10 -16.81 -31.51 -12.78
C PHE A 10 -17.02 -30.45 -13.87
N GLY A 11 -15.99 -29.64 -14.18
CA GLY A 11 -16.05 -28.59 -15.20
C GLY A 11 -16.77 -27.32 -14.74
N ASP A 12 -17.04 -27.18 -13.46
CA ASP A 12 -17.69 -26.00 -12.88
C ASP A 12 -16.66 -25.12 -12.17
N TYR A 13 -16.41 -23.93 -12.72
CA TYR A 13 -15.41 -22.99 -12.26
C TYR A 13 -16.02 -21.78 -11.51
N ASN A 14 -17.29 -21.84 -11.15
CA ASN A 14 -17.95 -20.75 -10.46
C ASN A 14 -17.40 -20.51 -9.06
N ALA A 15 -17.50 -19.25 -8.59
CA ALA A 15 -17.09 -18.85 -7.26
C ALA A 15 -18.14 -19.25 -6.21
N TYR A 16 -17.79 -20.17 -5.33
CA TYR A 16 -18.64 -20.66 -4.26
C TYR A 16 -18.13 -20.22 -2.89
N ILE A 17 -18.65 -19.10 -2.39
CA ILE A 17 -18.35 -18.58 -1.06
C ILE A 17 -19.65 -18.23 -0.33
N TYR A 18 -19.79 -18.74 0.88
CA TYR A 18 -20.98 -18.58 1.70
C TYR A 18 -20.63 -18.11 3.11
N LYS A 19 -21.52 -17.32 3.67
CA LYS A 19 -21.47 -16.81 5.05
C LYS A 19 -22.71 -17.30 5.81
N SER A 20 -22.50 -17.86 7.00
CA SER A 20 -23.55 -18.15 7.97
C SER A 20 -23.39 -17.28 9.20
N LYS A 21 -24.49 -16.68 9.66
CA LYS A 21 -24.57 -15.91 10.91
C LYS A 21 -25.11 -16.71 12.10
N ASN A 22 -25.67 -17.88 11.84
CA ASN A 22 -26.39 -18.72 12.79
C ASN A 22 -25.79 -20.12 12.89
N LYS A 23 -24.48 -20.23 12.97
CA LYS A 23 -23.71 -21.48 13.17
C LYS A 23 -23.96 -22.55 12.10
N GLY A 24 -24.30 -22.13 10.88
CA GLY A 24 -24.51 -23.06 9.75
C GLY A 24 -25.93 -23.44 9.43
N PHE A 25 -26.92 -22.96 10.18
CA PHE A 25 -28.34 -23.26 9.89
C PHE A 25 -28.81 -22.62 8.58
N THR A 26 -28.36 -21.41 8.28
CA THR A 26 -28.65 -20.74 6.99
C THR A 26 -27.39 -20.16 6.39
N TRP A 27 -27.33 -20.11 5.06
CA TRP A 27 -26.18 -19.65 4.32
C TRP A 27 -26.55 -18.58 3.30
N GLN A 28 -25.75 -17.54 3.23
CA GLN A 28 -25.86 -16.46 2.26
C GLN A 28 -24.64 -16.50 1.34
N LYS A 29 -24.87 -16.51 0.03
CA LYS A 29 -23.80 -16.37 -0.97
C LYS A 29 -23.24 -14.95 -0.93
N ILE A 30 -21.91 -14.82 -0.95
CA ILE A 30 -21.20 -13.53 -0.86
C ILE A 30 -20.12 -13.39 -1.95
N SER A 31 -20.32 -13.99 -3.12
CA SER A 31 -19.39 -13.94 -4.26
C SER A 31 -19.64 -12.79 -5.24
N ASN A 32 -20.51 -11.84 -4.91
CA ASN A 32 -21.18 -10.85 -5.77
C ASN A 32 -20.42 -10.36 -7.00
N ASN A 33 -19.29 -9.66 -6.81
CA ASN A 33 -18.51 -9.03 -7.89
C ASN A 33 -17.17 -9.75 -8.17
N LEU A 34 -17.04 -11.00 -7.74
CA LEU A 34 -15.89 -11.81 -8.16
C LEU A 34 -16.01 -12.10 -9.66
N PRO A 35 -14.89 -12.11 -10.40
CA PRO A 35 -14.90 -12.45 -11.81
C PRO A 35 -15.50 -13.84 -12.04
N GLU A 36 -16.10 -14.03 -13.21
CA GLU A 36 -16.54 -15.37 -13.67
C GLU A 36 -15.35 -16.34 -13.71
N ASN A 37 -15.62 -17.61 -13.53
CA ASN A 37 -14.62 -18.67 -13.54
C ASN A 37 -13.45 -18.46 -12.55
N THR A 38 -13.79 -17.98 -11.35
CA THR A 38 -12.81 -17.77 -10.26
C THR A 38 -12.90 -18.92 -9.27
N LEU A 39 -11.92 -19.83 -9.30
CA LEU A 39 -11.79 -20.88 -8.28
C LEU A 39 -11.30 -20.28 -6.97
N LEU A 40 -11.92 -20.70 -5.90
CA LEU A 40 -11.66 -20.24 -4.53
C LEU A 40 -11.02 -21.34 -3.71
N TRP A 41 -9.98 -21.03 -2.92
CA TRP A 41 -9.23 -22.01 -2.15
C TRP A 41 -9.37 -21.79 -0.65
N ARG A 42 -9.18 -20.58 -0.20
CA ARG A 42 -9.11 -20.28 1.22
C ARG A 42 -9.73 -18.93 1.53
N ILE A 43 -10.43 -18.85 2.67
CA ILE A 43 -10.88 -17.58 3.26
C ILE A 43 -10.23 -17.41 4.63
N ALA A 44 -9.78 -16.20 4.95
CA ALA A 44 -9.31 -15.81 6.27
C ALA A 44 -10.00 -14.52 6.70
N GLN A 45 -10.40 -14.45 7.97
CA GLN A 45 -11.02 -13.28 8.58
C GLN A 45 -9.99 -12.53 9.43
N ASP A 46 -9.96 -11.21 9.33
CA ASP A 46 -9.15 -10.38 10.21
C ASP A 46 -9.56 -10.56 11.67
N HIS A 47 -8.59 -10.53 12.56
CA HIS A 47 -8.78 -10.77 13.98
C HIS A 47 -9.31 -9.55 14.75
N ILE A 48 -9.30 -8.35 14.14
CA ILE A 48 -9.81 -7.10 14.72
C ILE A 48 -11.11 -6.68 14.06
N ASN A 49 -11.13 -6.59 12.73
CA ASN A 49 -12.30 -6.18 11.96
C ASN A 49 -12.96 -7.41 11.31
N SER A 50 -14.07 -7.87 11.87
CA SER A 50 -14.80 -9.04 11.36
C SER A 50 -15.36 -8.88 9.94
N ASN A 51 -15.42 -7.67 9.40
CA ASN A 51 -15.82 -7.39 8.04
C ASN A 51 -14.65 -7.45 7.03
N LEU A 52 -13.41 -7.41 7.52
CA LEU A 52 -12.24 -7.58 6.67
C LEU A 52 -11.95 -9.06 6.47
N LEU A 53 -12.08 -9.50 5.23
CA LEU A 53 -11.86 -10.89 4.82
C LEU A 53 -10.85 -10.91 3.69
N PHE A 54 -10.01 -11.95 3.67
CA PHE A 54 -9.08 -12.25 2.59
C PHE A 54 -9.47 -13.56 1.93
N LEU A 55 -9.40 -13.61 0.60
CA LEU A 55 -9.84 -14.73 -0.20
C LEU A 55 -8.73 -15.15 -1.18
N GLY A 56 -8.19 -16.34 -0.98
CA GLY A 56 -7.24 -16.97 -1.89
C GLY A 56 -7.96 -17.61 -3.07
N THR A 57 -7.50 -17.29 -4.28
CA THR A 57 -8.07 -17.77 -5.53
C THR A 57 -7.01 -18.39 -6.43
N GLU A 58 -7.43 -18.98 -7.55
CA GLU A 58 -6.48 -19.49 -8.56
C GLU A 58 -5.62 -18.39 -9.19
N PHE A 59 -6.09 -17.13 -9.21
CA PHE A 59 -5.40 -16.01 -9.86
C PHE A 59 -5.09 -14.85 -8.93
N GLY A 60 -4.67 -15.16 -7.70
CA GLY A 60 -4.25 -14.17 -6.70
C GLY A 60 -5.16 -14.09 -5.49
N VAL A 61 -5.14 -12.94 -4.82
CA VAL A 61 -5.89 -12.68 -3.58
C VAL A 61 -6.88 -11.55 -3.78
N TYR A 62 -8.05 -11.72 -3.19
CA TYR A 62 -9.05 -10.66 -3.05
C TYR A 62 -9.24 -10.34 -1.57
N PHE A 63 -9.65 -9.14 -1.29
CA PHE A 63 -10.10 -8.74 0.05
C PHE A 63 -11.41 -7.99 -0.02
N THR A 64 -12.12 -7.99 1.08
CA THR A 64 -13.31 -7.17 1.33
C THR A 64 -13.22 -6.62 2.74
N ASN A 65 -13.67 -5.39 2.97
CA ASN A 65 -13.80 -4.81 4.31
C ASN A 65 -15.25 -4.46 4.68
N ASP A 66 -16.19 -4.94 3.91
CA ASP A 66 -17.64 -4.75 4.10
C ASP A 66 -18.40 -6.07 4.33
N GLY A 67 -17.65 -7.14 4.68
CA GLY A 67 -18.21 -8.45 5.00
C GLY A 67 -18.65 -9.28 3.80
N GLY A 68 -18.05 -9.01 2.63
CA GLY A 68 -18.27 -9.78 1.39
C GLY A 68 -19.30 -9.20 0.45
N LYS A 69 -19.65 -7.91 0.58
CA LYS A 69 -20.54 -7.23 -0.39
C LYS A 69 -19.77 -6.90 -1.67
N GLU A 70 -18.55 -6.34 -1.52
CA GLU A 70 -17.64 -6.06 -2.63
C GLU A 70 -16.26 -6.65 -2.37
N TRP A 71 -15.72 -7.33 -3.39
CA TRP A 71 -14.37 -7.87 -3.38
C TRP A 71 -13.44 -7.02 -4.24
N THR A 72 -12.25 -6.74 -3.73
CA THR A 72 -11.21 -6.00 -4.43
C THR A 72 -9.98 -6.87 -4.57
N LYS A 73 -9.41 -6.95 -5.77
CA LYS A 73 -8.16 -7.69 -6.01
C LYS A 73 -7.00 -6.98 -5.31
N LEU A 74 -6.23 -7.73 -4.54
CA LEU A 74 -5.02 -7.25 -3.87
C LEU A 74 -3.82 -7.47 -4.79
N ASN A 75 -3.37 -6.40 -5.45
CA ASN A 75 -2.25 -6.44 -6.39
C ASN A 75 -0.96 -5.89 -5.75
N ALA A 76 -0.53 -6.46 -4.66
CA ALA A 76 0.65 -5.99 -3.92
C ALA A 76 2.00 -6.45 -4.54
N GLY A 77 2.17 -6.29 -5.86
CA GLY A 77 3.38 -6.75 -6.56
C GLY A 77 3.45 -8.26 -6.78
N MET A 78 2.45 -9.00 -6.33
CA MET A 78 2.36 -10.44 -6.51
C MET A 78 1.93 -10.78 -7.94
N PRO A 79 2.56 -11.75 -8.61
CA PRO A 79 2.13 -12.20 -9.92
C PRO A 79 0.77 -12.90 -9.85
N ASN A 80 0.14 -13.11 -11.02
CA ASN A 80 -1.03 -14.00 -11.09
C ASN A 80 -0.62 -15.43 -10.79
N ILE A 81 -0.96 -15.89 -9.59
CA ILE A 81 -0.61 -17.21 -9.10
C ILE A 81 -1.70 -17.72 -8.16
N SER A 82 -1.87 -19.04 -8.12
CA SER A 82 -2.81 -19.68 -7.21
C SER A 82 -2.36 -19.50 -5.76
N VAL A 83 -3.25 -18.98 -4.92
CA VAL A 83 -3.07 -18.82 -3.48
C VAL A 83 -3.91 -19.86 -2.78
N ARG A 84 -3.24 -20.92 -2.30
CA ARG A 84 -3.88 -22.11 -1.75
C ARG A 84 -4.17 -22.01 -0.26
N ASP A 85 -3.37 -21.23 0.45
CA ASP A 85 -3.59 -21.02 1.88
C ASP A 85 -3.28 -19.59 2.30
N ILE A 86 -3.94 -19.14 3.37
CA ILE A 86 -3.82 -17.80 3.94
C ILE A 86 -3.73 -17.95 5.46
N ALA A 87 -2.68 -17.38 6.04
CA ALA A 87 -2.52 -17.24 7.47
C ALA A 87 -2.36 -15.76 7.85
N ILE A 88 -2.86 -15.39 9.02
CA ILE A 88 -2.71 -14.04 9.57
C ILE A 88 -1.80 -14.12 10.78
N GLN A 89 -0.65 -13.45 10.70
CA GLN A 89 0.20 -13.21 11.84
C GLN A 89 -0.35 -12.01 12.62
N LYS A 90 -0.97 -12.30 13.77
CA LYS A 90 -1.81 -11.33 14.49
C LYS A 90 -1.03 -10.22 15.18
N ARG A 91 0.20 -10.47 15.65
CA ARG A 91 1.01 -9.51 16.40
C ARG A 91 1.43 -8.32 15.54
N GLU A 92 1.89 -8.61 14.31
CA GLU A 92 2.40 -7.60 13.38
C GLU A 92 1.37 -7.21 12.31
N ASN A 93 0.21 -7.88 12.28
CA ASN A 93 -0.82 -7.76 11.24
C ASN A 93 -0.31 -8.14 9.84
N ASP A 94 0.49 -9.20 9.74
CA ASP A 94 0.99 -9.65 8.45
C ASP A 94 0.06 -10.68 7.82
N LEU A 95 -0.09 -10.58 6.51
CA LEU A 95 -0.84 -11.53 5.71
C LEU A 95 0.13 -12.46 5.00
N VAL A 96 0.12 -13.74 5.38
CA VAL A 96 0.99 -14.77 4.83
C VAL A 96 0.21 -15.60 3.82
N LEU A 97 0.72 -15.69 2.60
CA LEU A 97 0.06 -16.32 1.45
C LEU A 97 0.87 -17.51 0.97
N GLY A 98 0.33 -18.71 1.12
CA GLY A 98 0.89 -19.94 0.57
C GLY A 98 0.48 -20.10 -0.89
N THR A 99 1.45 -20.04 -1.81
CA THR A 99 1.18 -20.09 -3.25
C THR A 99 1.51 -21.45 -3.84
N PHE A 100 0.88 -21.79 -4.95
CA PHE A 100 1.23 -23.01 -5.67
C PHE A 100 2.42 -22.76 -6.59
N GLY A 101 3.55 -23.37 -6.25
CA GLY A 101 4.75 -23.39 -7.10
C GLY A 101 5.67 -22.17 -7.02
N ARG A 102 5.34 -21.12 -6.21
CA ARG A 102 6.19 -19.91 -6.07
C ARG A 102 6.45 -19.51 -4.61
N GLY A 103 6.43 -20.48 -3.69
CA GLY A 103 6.75 -20.24 -2.30
C GLY A 103 5.69 -19.44 -1.55
N ILE A 104 6.14 -18.63 -0.61
CA ILE A 104 5.30 -17.87 0.32
C ILE A 104 5.51 -16.38 0.07
N TYR A 105 4.41 -15.62 0.00
CA TYR A 105 4.40 -14.17 -0.03
C TYR A 105 3.90 -13.63 1.30
N ILE A 106 4.51 -12.57 1.76
CA ILE A 106 4.12 -11.89 3.00
C ILE A 106 3.83 -10.43 2.67
N LEU A 107 2.63 -9.97 3.05
CA LEU A 107 2.30 -8.56 3.09
C LEU A 107 2.40 -8.10 4.53
N ASP A 108 3.45 -7.36 4.83
CA ASP A 108 3.66 -6.78 6.15
C ASP A 108 2.59 -5.72 6.42
N ASP A 109 2.09 -5.67 7.63
CA ASP A 109 1.13 -4.72 8.15
C ASP A 109 -0.01 -4.34 7.19
N TYR A 110 -0.99 -5.23 7.05
CA TYR A 110 -2.20 -4.97 6.25
C TYR A 110 -3.24 -4.10 6.96
N SER A 111 -2.95 -3.56 8.15
CA SER A 111 -3.92 -2.85 9.00
C SER A 111 -4.62 -1.68 8.30
N ALA A 112 -3.94 -1.02 7.35
CA ALA A 112 -4.52 0.03 6.51
C ALA A 112 -5.81 -0.43 5.77
N LEU A 113 -5.93 -1.71 5.43
CA LEU A 113 -7.11 -2.25 4.74
C LEU A 113 -8.36 -2.27 5.63
N ARG A 114 -8.22 -2.23 6.96
CA ARG A 114 -9.37 -2.18 7.90
C ARG A 114 -10.21 -0.93 7.74
N THR A 115 -9.56 0.19 7.42
CA THR A 115 -10.21 1.51 7.29
C THR A 115 -10.20 2.04 5.87
N PHE A 116 -9.73 1.24 4.91
CA PHE A 116 -9.77 1.58 3.50
C PHE A 116 -11.21 1.49 3.00
N ASN A 117 -11.66 2.53 2.33
CA ASN A 117 -12.93 2.52 1.62
C ASN A 117 -12.68 2.90 0.15
N LYS A 118 -12.99 1.98 -0.75
CA LYS A 118 -12.85 2.19 -2.21
C LYS A 118 -13.72 3.36 -2.73
N ILE A 119 -14.80 3.66 -2.00
CA ILE A 119 -15.73 4.76 -2.33
C ILE A 119 -15.15 6.11 -1.90
N ASP A 120 -14.17 6.14 -0.98
CA ASP A 120 -13.52 7.38 -0.59
C ASP A 120 -12.87 8.05 -1.81
N LYS A 121 -13.37 9.25 -2.10
CA LYS A 121 -12.91 10.03 -3.27
C LYS A 121 -11.56 10.69 -3.03
N ASN A 122 -11.05 10.68 -1.82
CA ASN A 122 -9.88 11.44 -1.40
C ASN A 122 -8.66 10.54 -1.14
N SER A 123 -7.48 11.12 -1.25
CA SER A 123 -6.24 10.52 -0.75
C SER A 123 -6.28 10.44 0.77
N LYS A 124 -5.67 9.40 1.34
CA LYS A 124 -5.74 9.11 2.78
C LYS A 124 -4.39 8.64 3.31
N LEU A 125 -3.98 9.19 4.43
CA LEU A 125 -2.91 8.65 5.27
C LEU A 125 -3.53 7.74 6.32
N PHE A 126 -2.98 6.53 6.48
CA PHE A 126 -3.41 5.59 7.50
C PHE A 126 -2.56 5.73 8.74
N SER A 127 -3.16 5.47 9.91
CA SER A 127 -2.41 5.44 11.16
C SER A 127 -1.37 4.32 11.10
N PRO A 128 -0.10 4.63 11.29
CA PRO A 128 0.92 3.59 11.42
C PRO A 128 0.76 2.87 12.77
N ARG A 129 1.42 1.74 12.90
CA ARG A 129 1.62 1.10 14.20
C ARG A 129 2.67 1.85 15.01
N ASP A 130 2.69 1.62 16.31
CA ASP A 130 3.74 2.14 17.20
C ASP A 130 5.11 1.61 16.73
N SER A 131 6.09 2.49 16.72
CA SER A 131 7.46 2.16 16.32
C SER A 131 8.37 2.13 17.53
N TYR A 132 9.26 1.16 17.57
CA TYR A 132 10.23 1.02 18.65
C TYR A 132 11.49 1.80 18.35
N TRP A 133 11.96 2.53 19.36
CA TRP A 133 13.28 3.14 19.36
C TRP A 133 14.29 2.10 19.85
N TYR A 134 15.25 1.67 19.02
CA TYR A 134 16.26 0.71 19.38
C TYR A 134 17.57 0.95 18.63
N LYS A 135 18.66 0.47 19.19
CA LYS A 135 19.95 0.51 18.51
C LYS A 135 20.09 -0.70 17.58
N GLN A 136 20.19 -0.44 16.29
CA GLN A 136 20.44 -1.50 15.32
C GLN A 136 21.81 -2.14 15.55
N LYS A 137 21.85 -3.47 15.66
CA LYS A 137 23.09 -4.23 15.75
C LYS A 137 23.61 -4.53 14.34
N ARG A 138 24.93 -4.47 14.20
CA ARG A 138 25.58 -5.00 12.99
C ARG A 138 25.60 -6.52 13.03
N ILE A 139 25.51 -7.14 11.86
CA ILE A 139 25.64 -8.60 11.74
C ILE A 139 27.07 -8.98 12.11
N LEU A 140 27.24 -10.01 12.95
CA LEU A 140 28.54 -10.60 13.26
C LEU A 140 29.19 -11.12 11.98
N GLY A 141 30.46 -10.76 11.73
CA GLY A 141 31.21 -11.19 10.56
C GLY A 141 31.19 -10.21 9.37
N GLY A 142 30.49 -9.09 9.45
CA GLY A 142 30.55 -7.98 8.48
C GLY A 142 30.00 -8.25 7.08
N SER A 143 29.42 -9.42 6.80
CA SER A 143 28.77 -9.75 5.53
C SER A 143 27.24 -9.80 5.69
N LYS A 144 26.53 -9.51 4.59
CA LYS A 144 25.05 -9.50 4.58
C LYS A 144 24.41 -10.83 4.97
N LYS A 145 25.10 -11.96 4.78
CA LYS A 145 24.56 -13.30 5.04
C LYS A 145 25.05 -13.92 6.34
N ALA A 146 25.99 -13.34 7.06
CA ALA A 146 26.77 -14.02 8.07
C ALA A 146 27.34 -15.38 7.54
N SER A 147 28.14 -16.12 8.29
CA SER A 147 28.73 -17.40 7.83
C SER A 147 27.79 -18.61 8.03
N GLN A 148 26.53 -18.50 7.54
CA GLN A 148 25.52 -19.55 7.78
C GLN A 148 25.33 -20.51 6.59
N GLY A 149 26.14 -20.38 5.55
CA GLY A 149 26.07 -21.20 4.34
C GLY A 149 25.08 -20.71 3.30
N ASP A 150 25.24 -21.18 2.07
CA ASP A 150 24.47 -20.68 0.92
C ASP A 150 22.99 -21.07 0.93
N ASN A 151 22.65 -22.15 1.60
CA ASN A 151 21.29 -22.68 1.69
C ASN A 151 20.45 -22.01 2.79
N TYR A 152 21.04 -21.12 3.57
CA TYR A 152 20.31 -20.43 4.62
C TYR A 152 19.55 -19.22 4.06
N PHE A 153 18.24 -19.20 4.27
CA PHE A 153 17.40 -18.06 3.85
C PHE A 153 17.62 -16.87 4.81
N VAL A 154 17.96 -15.73 4.24
CA VAL A 154 18.11 -14.46 4.98
C VAL A 154 17.30 -13.40 4.26
N ALA A 155 16.37 -12.78 4.96
CA ALA A 155 15.66 -11.60 4.52
C ALA A 155 16.24 -10.33 5.15
N ASP A 156 16.14 -9.21 4.47
CA ASP A 156 16.46 -7.91 5.05
C ASP A 156 15.50 -7.59 6.19
N ASN A 157 16.01 -6.90 7.22
CA ASN A 157 15.15 -6.38 8.28
C ASN A 157 14.19 -5.32 7.72
N PRO A 158 12.99 -5.14 8.31
CA PRO A 158 12.14 -4.01 8.01
C PRO A 158 12.92 -2.69 8.19
N PRO A 159 12.60 -1.63 7.44
CA PRO A 159 13.21 -0.32 7.63
C PRO A 159 13.07 0.13 9.08
N PHE A 160 14.15 0.69 9.65
CA PHE A 160 14.10 1.25 11.00
C PHE A 160 13.23 2.50 11.02
N GLY A 161 12.31 2.58 11.99
CA GLY A 161 11.48 3.74 12.20
C GLY A 161 9.99 3.49 12.00
N VAL A 162 9.27 4.51 11.56
CA VAL A 162 7.82 4.46 11.31
C VAL A 162 7.54 4.29 9.84
N GLU A 163 6.87 3.22 9.46
CA GLU A 163 6.38 3.03 8.10
C GLU A 163 4.96 3.61 7.96
N PHE A 164 4.83 4.64 7.14
CA PHE A 164 3.55 5.24 6.78
C PHE A 164 2.98 4.57 5.54
N THR A 165 1.76 4.05 5.66
CA THR A 165 0.95 3.63 4.50
C THR A 165 -0.01 4.74 4.13
N TYR A 166 -0.07 5.11 2.84
CA TYR A 166 -1.02 6.08 2.32
C TYR A 166 -1.60 5.63 0.98
N TYR A 167 -2.79 6.11 0.69
CA TYR A 167 -3.50 5.84 -0.56
C TYR A 167 -3.68 7.12 -1.36
N LEU A 168 -3.33 7.07 -2.64
CA LEU A 168 -3.61 8.14 -3.59
C LEU A 168 -4.64 7.63 -4.59
N LYS A 169 -5.77 8.33 -4.69
CA LYS A 169 -6.81 7.99 -5.66
C LYS A 169 -6.28 8.04 -7.08
N ASP A 170 -5.53 9.10 -7.40
CA ASP A 170 -4.91 9.30 -8.70
C ASP A 170 -3.50 9.89 -8.51
N LYS A 171 -2.67 9.69 -9.53
CA LYS A 171 -1.38 10.36 -9.60
C LYS A 171 -1.60 11.86 -9.81
N ILE A 172 -0.95 12.69 -9.02
CA ILE A 172 -0.99 14.13 -9.17
C ILE A 172 -0.14 14.51 -10.38
N LEU A 173 -0.77 15.17 -11.34
CA LEU A 173 -0.12 15.59 -12.58
C LEU A 173 0.25 17.07 -12.51
N SER A 174 1.35 17.45 -13.15
CA SER A 174 1.64 18.86 -13.45
C SER A 174 0.64 19.41 -14.45
N LYS A 175 0.49 20.73 -14.50
CA LYS A 175 -0.40 21.41 -15.45
C LYS A 175 -0.12 20.95 -16.88
N LYS A 176 1.16 20.93 -17.27
CA LYS A 176 1.59 20.42 -18.57
C LYS A 176 1.12 18.98 -18.84
N LYS A 177 1.34 18.06 -17.90
CA LYS A 177 0.92 16.66 -18.08
C LYS A 177 -0.59 16.49 -18.08
N SER A 178 -1.32 17.33 -17.35
CA SER A 178 -2.79 17.34 -17.37
C SER A 178 -3.30 17.78 -18.76
N ARG A 179 -2.77 18.86 -19.30
CA ARG A 179 -3.08 19.32 -20.65
C ARG A 179 -2.75 18.28 -21.71
N GLU A 180 -1.53 17.73 -21.72
CA GLU A 180 -1.13 16.68 -22.66
C GLU A 180 -2.02 15.43 -22.58
N LYS A 181 -2.55 15.11 -21.40
CA LYS A 181 -3.50 14.01 -21.23
C LYS A 181 -4.87 14.34 -21.86
N GLU A 182 -5.34 15.56 -21.71
CA GLU A 182 -6.59 16.03 -22.33
C GLU A 182 -6.47 16.12 -23.86
N GLU A 183 -5.36 16.65 -24.37
CA GLU A 183 -5.07 16.69 -25.80
C GLU A 183 -5.08 15.29 -26.43
N LYS A 184 -4.41 14.31 -25.80
CA LYS A 184 -4.47 12.91 -26.23
C LYS A 184 -5.87 12.29 -26.20
N LYS A 185 -6.74 12.77 -25.31
CA LYS A 185 -8.12 12.33 -25.28
C LYS A 185 -8.90 12.94 -26.45
N PHE A 186 -8.71 14.24 -26.71
CA PHE A 186 -9.33 14.92 -27.86
C PHE A 186 -8.89 14.34 -29.20
N GLU A 187 -7.60 14.02 -29.33
CA GLU A 187 -7.06 13.33 -30.51
C GLU A 187 -7.77 11.98 -30.76
N LYS A 188 -7.98 11.18 -29.71
CA LYS A 188 -8.71 9.90 -29.83
C LYS A 188 -10.18 10.07 -30.16
N GLU A 189 -10.77 11.18 -29.76
CA GLU A 189 -12.17 11.53 -30.04
C GLU A 189 -12.32 12.32 -31.35
N ASN A 190 -11.26 12.50 -32.15
CA ASN A 190 -11.20 13.30 -33.38
C ASN A 190 -11.71 14.73 -33.17
N LYS A 191 -11.45 15.32 -31.99
CA LYS A 191 -11.78 16.70 -31.66
C LYS A 191 -10.62 17.63 -31.99
N ILE A 192 -10.94 18.90 -32.30
CA ILE A 192 -9.94 19.94 -32.54
C ILE A 192 -9.16 20.19 -31.24
N ILE A 193 -7.83 20.16 -31.32
CA ILE A 193 -6.95 20.53 -30.22
C ILE A 193 -6.58 21.99 -30.40
N GLU A 194 -6.98 22.84 -29.44
CA GLU A 194 -6.60 24.24 -29.44
C GLU A 194 -5.15 24.41 -28.99
N ILE A 195 -4.41 25.27 -29.68
CA ILE A 195 -3.05 25.62 -29.29
C ILE A 195 -3.12 26.44 -28.00
N PRO A 196 -2.41 26.03 -26.93
CA PRO A 196 -2.47 26.73 -25.65
C PRO A 196 -1.88 28.14 -25.75
N ASP A 197 -2.48 29.11 -25.07
CA ASP A 197 -1.99 30.48 -24.98
C ASP A 197 -0.60 30.50 -24.32
N TRP A 198 0.21 31.48 -24.74
CA TRP A 198 1.57 31.70 -24.23
C TRP A 198 1.62 31.80 -22.69
N LYS A 199 0.63 32.44 -22.06
CA LYS A 199 0.52 32.55 -20.60
C LYS A 199 0.38 31.19 -19.94
N ILE A 200 -0.34 30.26 -20.56
CA ILE A 200 -0.50 28.89 -20.05
C ILE A 200 0.85 28.17 -20.12
N LEU A 201 1.54 28.23 -21.26
CA LEU A 201 2.85 27.62 -21.45
C LEU A 201 3.90 28.18 -20.48
N GLU A 202 3.87 29.48 -20.21
CA GLU A 202 4.76 30.12 -19.24
C GLU A 202 4.46 29.65 -17.81
N SER A 203 3.18 29.54 -17.44
CA SER A 203 2.77 29.00 -16.14
C SER A 203 3.19 27.55 -15.95
N GLU A 204 3.10 26.72 -16.99
CA GLU A 204 3.55 25.33 -16.99
C GLU A 204 5.07 25.23 -16.82
N LYS A 205 5.82 26.14 -17.46
CA LYS A 205 7.29 26.19 -17.35
C LYS A 205 7.77 26.59 -15.96
N LYS A 206 7.02 27.46 -15.28
CA LYS A 206 7.32 27.95 -13.93
C LYS A 206 6.83 27.02 -12.83
N GLU A 207 5.98 26.04 -13.17
CA GLU A 207 5.39 25.12 -12.19
C GLU A 207 6.46 24.24 -11.55
N ILE A 208 6.45 24.15 -10.22
CA ILE A 208 7.24 23.18 -9.48
C ILE A 208 6.60 21.79 -9.67
N ASN A 209 7.40 20.78 -9.94
CA ASN A 209 6.89 19.41 -10.09
C ASN A 209 6.07 18.99 -8.87
N PRO A 210 4.83 18.49 -9.08
CA PRO A 210 3.98 18.04 -7.99
C PRO A 210 4.69 17.01 -7.13
N ALA A 211 4.69 17.24 -5.83
CA ALA A 211 5.29 16.35 -4.87
C ALA A 211 4.32 16.05 -3.73
N ILE A 212 4.39 14.81 -3.24
CA ILE A 212 3.68 14.39 -2.04
C ILE A 212 4.68 14.45 -0.89
N TRP A 213 4.21 14.96 0.24
CA TRP A 213 5.02 15.06 1.45
C TRP A 213 4.24 14.54 2.64
N ILE A 214 4.93 13.90 3.56
CA ILE A 214 4.44 13.62 4.90
C ILE A 214 5.18 14.56 5.85
N PHE A 215 4.42 15.44 6.49
CA PHE A 215 4.95 16.34 7.50
C PHE A 215 4.73 15.70 8.87
N ILE A 216 5.77 15.66 9.66
CA ILE A 216 5.78 15.07 11.00
C ILE A 216 5.91 16.20 12.00
N TYR A 217 5.04 16.16 13.00
CA TYR A 217 4.92 17.23 14.00
C TYR A 217 5.19 16.70 15.40
N SER A 218 5.83 17.54 16.21
CA SER A 218 5.90 17.43 17.66
C SER A 218 5.40 18.73 18.26
N ASN A 219 4.39 18.67 19.14
CA ASN A 219 3.79 19.86 19.77
C ASN A 219 3.44 20.98 18.75
N ASN A 220 2.81 20.63 17.65
CA ASN A 220 2.44 21.51 16.54
C ASN A 220 3.60 22.11 15.74
N ASN A 221 4.84 21.77 16.04
CA ASN A 221 6.00 22.19 15.27
C ASN A 221 6.40 21.08 14.28
N ILE A 222 6.70 21.47 13.04
CA ILE A 222 7.22 20.54 12.04
C ILE A 222 8.64 20.17 12.43
N ILE A 223 8.89 18.87 12.61
CA ILE A 223 10.21 18.32 12.93
C ILE A 223 10.87 17.62 11.77
N ARG A 224 10.09 17.07 10.84
CA ARG A 224 10.59 16.40 9.64
C ARG A 224 9.59 16.49 8.50
N LYS A 225 10.11 16.61 7.28
CA LYS A 225 9.36 16.50 6.03
C LYS A 225 9.92 15.33 5.25
N VAL A 226 9.09 14.35 4.94
CA VAL A 226 9.48 13.18 4.18
C VAL A 226 8.82 13.24 2.81
N LYS A 227 9.64 13.24 1.75
CA LYS A 227 9.14 13.25 0.37
C LYS A 227 8.63 11.86 0.03
N ALA A 228 7.38 11.77 -0.36
CA ALA A 228 6.67 10.52 -0.61
C ALA A 228 6.44 10.30 -2.12
N ASP A 229 6.21 9.05 -2.51
CA ASP A 229 5.96 8.68 -3.90
C ASP A 229 4.60 9.20 -4.39
N ASN A 230 4.58 9.73 -5.61
CA ASN A 230 3.35 10.17 -6.27
C ASN A 230 2.86 9.08 -7.24
N LYS A 231 2.45 7.92 -6.69
CA LYS A 231 1.90 6.79 -7.46
C LYS A 231 0.46 6.53 -7.06
N LYS A 232 -0.42 6.29 -8.04
CA LYS A 232 -1.81 5.87 -7.80
C LYS A 232 -1.86 4.57 -6.99
N GLY A 233 -2.78 4.48 -6.03
CA GLY A 233 -2.99 3.32 -5.18
C GLY A 233 -2.27 3.42 -3.83
N PHE A 234 -2.02 2.27 -3.22
CA PHE A 234 -1.30 2.19 -1.95
C PHE A 234 0.19 2.43 -2.15
N ASN A 235 0.75 3.23 -1.27
CA ASN A 235 2.18 3.54 -1.21
C ASN A 235 2.65 3.44 0.23
N ARG A 236 3.95 3.20 0.42
CA ARG A 236 4.62 3.18 1.71
C ARG A 236 5.85 4.06 1.70
N ILE A 237 6.12 4.68 2.81
CA ILE A 237 7.33 5.49 3.04
C ILE A 237 7.74 5.38 4.50
N ASN A 238 9.02 5.31 4.74
CA ASN A 238 9.58 5.18 6.07
C ASN A 238 10.12 6.51 6.59
N TRP A 239 9.89 6.78 7.87
CA TRP A 239 10.54 7.83 8.64
C TRP A 239 11.51 7.21 9.63
N ASP A 240 12.77 7.55 9.53
CA ASP A 240 13.88 7.01 10.31
C ASP A 240 13.96 7.53 11.76
N LEU A 241 12.90 8.11 12.28
CA LEU A 241 12.82 8.75 13.62
C LEU A 241 13.82 9.89 13.81
N SER A 242 14.28 10.54 12.75
CA SER A 242 15.17 11.68 12.83
C SER A 242 14.44 13.00 12.56
N SER A 243 14.91 14.07 13.19
CA SER A 243 14.51 15.44 12.87
C SER A 243 15.12 15.88 11.53
N GLU A 244 14.71 17.04 11.04
CA GLU A 244 15.37 17.70 9.90
C GLU A 244 16.79 18.11 10.29
N SER A 245 17.74 17.94 9.37
CA SER A 245 19.12 18.36 9.61
C SER A 245 19.19 19.88 9.74
N LYS A 246 19.93 20.35 10.73
CA LYS A 246 20.29 21.77 10.90
C LYS A 246 21.67 22.09 10.35
N SER A 247 22.28 21.17 9.62
CA SER A 247 23.57 21.37 9.00
C SER A 247 23.56 22.51 7.98
N ILE A 248 24.66 23.24 7.87
CA ILE A 248 24.83 24.27 6.87
C ILE A 248 24.83 23.60 5.48
N ILE A 249 23.99 24.09 4.59
CA ILE A 249 23.92 23.60 3.21
C ILE A 249 25.24 23.96 2.51
N SER A 250 25.99 22.95 2.08
CA SER A 250 27.15 23.10 1.25
C SER A 250 26.85 22.67 -0.18
N SER A 251 27.66 23.18 -1.15
CA SER A 251 27.52 22.76 -2.56
C SER A 251 27.66 21.25 -2.79
N LYS A 252 28.35 20.55 -1.89
CA LYS A 252 28.50 19.09 -1.90
C LYS A 252 27.28 18.34 -1.38
N ASN A 253 26.46 18.99 -0.53
CA ASN A 253 25.32 18.36 0.18
C ASN A 253 23.97 18.91 -0.25
N PHE A 254 23.93 19.77 -1.28
CA PHE A 254 22.71 20.46 -1.71
C PHE A 254 21.53 19.53 -2.06
N ASN A 255 21.83 18.31 -2.51
CA ASN A 255 20.82 17.31 -2.89
C ASN A 255 20.71 16.12 -1.92
N LYS A 256 21.40 16.15 -0.78
CA LYS A 256 21.30 15.08 0.21
C LYS A 256 20.21 15.42 1.21
N ASP A 257 19.25 14.52 1.34
CA ASP A 257 18.30 14.52 2.45
C ASP A 257 19.02 14.04 3.71
N GLU A 258 19.73 14.96 4.38
CA GLU A 258 20.48 14.65 5.58
C GLU A 258 19.54 14.58 6.77
N SER A 259 19.58 13.44 7.48
CA SER A 259 18.87 13.25 8.73
C SER A 259 19.55 14.04 9.85
N GLY A 260 18.74 14.67 10.70
CA GLY A 260 19.21 15.34 11.91
C GLY A 260 19.39 14.37 13.07
N TYR A 261 19.13 14.83 14.28
CA TYR A 261 19.18 14.00 15.49
C TYR A 261 17.95 13.10 15.59
N MET A 262 18.12 11.93 16.20
CA MET A 262 16.99 11.08 16.55
C MET A 262 16.08 11.79 17.54
N VAL A 263 14.77 11.62 17.32
CA VAL A 263 13.76 12.22 18.20
C VAL A 263 13.61 11.40 19.49
N ASN A 264 13.18 12.04 20.56
CA ASN A 264 12.90 11.35 21.83
C ASN A 264 11.65 10.47 21.70
N PRO A 265 11.54 9.38 22.48
CA PRO A 265 10.28 8.65 22.59
C PRO A 265 9.13 9.57 23.00
N GLY A 266 7.97 9.44 22.35
CA GLY A 266 6.82 10.29 22.59
C GLY A 266 5.77 10.18 21.50
N GLU A 267 4.76 11.02 21.59
CA GLU A 267 3.68 11.10 20.60
C GLU A 267 4.01 12.12 19.52
N TYR A 268 3.80 11.72 18.29
CA TYR A 268 4.00 12.52 17.09
C TYR A 268 2.75 12.45 16.21
N SER A 269 2.46 13.53 15.51
CA SER A 269 1.40 13.52 14.49
C SER A 269 1.99 13.63 13.09
N ALA A 270 1.29 13.06 12.12
CA ALA A 270 1.72 13.09 10.73
C ALA A 270 0.58 13.55 9.82
N GLN A 271 0.90 14.33 8.80
CA GLN A 271 -0.05 14.84 7.83
C GLN A 271 0.45 14.61 6.40
N LEU A 272 -0.40 14.05 5.55
CA LEU A 272 -0.14 13.91 4.13
C LEU A 272 -0.53 15.21 3.41
N LEU A 273 0.42 15.82 2.73
CA LEU A 273 0.23 17.05 2.00
C LEU A 273 0.66 16.90 0.54
N SER A 274 -0.11 17.51 -0.33
CA SER A 274 0.21 17.64 -1.75
C SER A 274 0.65 19.07 -2.04
N LEU A 275 1.88 19.25 -2.48
CA LEU A 275 2.39 20.56 -2.94
C LEU A 275 2.07 20.71 -4.42
N ILE A 276 0.84 21.13 -4.73
CA ILE A 276 0.46 21.53 -6.10
C ILE A 276 0.33 23.06 -6.19
N HIS A 277 0.03 23.70 -5.08
CA HIS A 277 -0.26 25.13 -5.04
C HIS A 277 0.24 25.72 -3.70
N ILE A 278 1.44 26.21 -3.71
CA ILE A 278 1.89 27.28 -2.81
C ILE A 278 2.25 28.48 -3.68
#